data_1e1c39b0c67ecff369ac54be9bcf810c
#
_entry.id   1e1c39b0c67ecff369ac54be9bcf810c
#
_cell.length_a   1.000
_cell.length_b   1.000
_cell.length_c   1.000
_cell.angle_alpha   90.00
_cell.angle_beta   90.00
_cell.angle_gamma   90.00
#
_symmetry.space_group_name_H-M   'P 1'
#
loop_
_entity.id
_entity.type
_entity.pdbx_description
1 polymer ?
#
loop_
_entity_poly.entity_id
_entity_poly.type
_entity_poly.pdbx_seq_one_letter_code
_entity_poly.pdbx_strand_id
1 'polypeptide(L)'
;MAIIVSLSSSPSVTSRTDAVLTHVNCRLLARGHTVTTVSLRDLPAGPLLRGDAADPAIAAAVELLAGADAVVVTTPVYKAAYSGLLKVFLDLLPQFALRGKAVLPLATGGSPAHVLVIDYALRPVLASLGATHIAQGWFVLASQVRLFDGGGLVLDPGAAAPLHDVTDEFLRTLDGRPLPIARSAAQLVDPAAVTAHVVSPSDDRAAPLLEDLVVEYGTRYGRDTAEVTLTEVPDGDFETANGGVFVLLVEGGETVAGGAFRRLDERTAEIKRVWTSNRHRRRGLARRVLVELERIARDRGYESFSLTTGPRQPEAAGLYLTSGFTPHFDVDADPETIGPLPFTKELTAGLSTLAVAS
;
A
#
# COMPACT_ATOMS: atom_id res chain seq x y z
N MET A 1 12.92 17.83 -19.12
CA MET A 1 11.55 18.29 -19.43
C MET A 1 10.86 17.16 -20.16
N ALA A 2 9.72 16.69 -19.65
CA ALA A 2 8.96 15.60 -20.25
C ALA A 2 7.58 16.10 -20.72
N ILE A 3 7.04 15.48 -21.74
CA ILE A 3 5.67 15.70 -22.24
C ILE A 3 4.76 14.69 -21.53
N ILE A 4 3.79 15.17 -20.77
CA ILE A 4 2.90 14.36 -19.96
C ILE A 4 1.47 14.52 -20.46
N VAL A 5 0.77 13.41 -20.69
CA VAL A 5 -0.67 13.40 -20.95
C VAL A 5 -1.40 12.95 -19.69
N SER A 6 -2.34 13.76 -19.25
CA SER A 6 -3.18 13.47 -18.09
C SER A 6 -4.58 13.08 -18.55
N LEU A 7 -4.99 11.84 -18.28
CA LEU A 7 -6.32 11.32 -18.62
C LEU A 7 -7.28 11.53 -17.45
N SER A 8 -8.33 12.33 -17.65
CA SER A 8 -9.46 12.46 -16.73
C SER A 8 -10.60 11.57 -17.20
N SER A 9 -11.02 10.63 -16.36
CA SER A 9 -12.10 9.69 -16.71
C SER A 9 -13.35 9.81 -15.85
N SER A 10 -13.54 10.95 -15.21
CA SER A 10 -14.79 11.25 -14.52
C SER A 10 -15.88 11.68 -15.49
N PRO A 11 -17.09 11.08 -15.42
CA PRO A 11 -18.23 11.55 -16.21
C PRO A 11 -18.86 12.85 -15.66
N SER A 12 -18.55 13.25 -14.43
CA SER A 12 -19.13 14.42 -13.77
C SER A 12 -18.34 15.69 -14.10
N VAL A 13 -19.05 16.79 -14.39
CA VAL A 13 -18.43 18.11 -14.55
C VAL A 13 -17.93 18.68 -13.22
N THR A 14 -18.61 18.38 -12.11
CA THR A 14 -18.16 18.70 -10.75
C THR A 14 -17.49 17.47 -10.15
N SER A 15 -16.19 17.31 -10.42
CA SER A 15 -15.50 16.07 -10.15
C SER A 15 -14.35 16.25 -9.16
N ARG A 16 -14.42 15.50 -8.04
CA ARG A 16 -13.28 15.38 -7.11
C ARG A 16 -12.08 14.70 -7.76
N THR A 17 -12.32 13.79 -8.70
CA THR A 17 -11.27 13.13 -9.49
C THR A 17 -10.51 14.13 -10.34
N ASP A 18 -11.22 15.03 -11.03
CA ASP A 18 -10.60 16.08 -11.86
C ASP A 18 -9.85 17.09 -10.99
N ALA A 19 -10.38 17.41 -9.82
CA ALA A 19 -9.71 18.31 -8.90
C ALA A 19 -8.38 17.70 -8.38
N VAL A 20 -8.36 16.42 -8.05
CA VAL A 20 -7.13 15.71 -7.70
C VAL A 20 -6.14 15.71 -8.86
N LEU A 21 -6.61 15.45 -10.09
CA LEU A 21 -5.77 15.52 -11.29
C LEU A 21 -5.21 16.92 -11.51
N THR A 22 -6.03 17.95 -11.39
CA THR A 22 -5.58 19.35 -11.51
C THR A 22 -4.49 19.68 -10.49
N HIS A 23 -4.65 19.22 -9.24
CA HIS A 23 -3.65 19.42 -8.18
C HIS A 23 -2.31 18.75 -8.54
N VAL A 24 -2.34 17.52 -9.05
CA VAL A 24 -1.14 16.81 -9.51
C VAL A 24 -0.54 17.54 -10.74
N ASN A 25 -1.36 17.94 -11.71
CA ASN A 25 -0.90 18.67 -12.90
C ASN A 25 -0.18 19.97 -12.55
N CYS A 26 -0.70 20.75 -11.59
CA CYS A 26 -0.04 21.96 -11.09
C CYS A 26 1.36 21.65 -10.54
N ARG A 27 1.52 20.51 -9.84
CA ARG A 27 2.80 20.10 -9.29
C ARG A 27 3.78 19.67 -10.39
N LEU A 28 3.30 18.97 -11.43
CA LEU A 28 4.11 18.60 -12.60
C LEU A 28 4.57 19.82 -13.40
N LEU A 29 3.65 20.76 -13.65
CA LEU A 29 3.96 22.05 -14.31
C LEU A 29 4.98 22.86 -13.52
N ALA A 30 4.86 22.94 -12.19
CA ALA A 30 5.80 23.65 -11.31
C ALA A 30 7.22 23.05 -11.35
N ARG A 31 7.37 21.80 -11.81
CA ARG A 31 8.67 21.15 -12.01
C ARG A 31 9.18 21.27 -13.46
N GLY A 32 8.53 22.09 -14.29
CA GLY A 32 8.99 22.42 -15.64
C GLY A 32 8.61 21.36 -16.72
N HIS A 33 7.67 20.46 -16.44
CA HIS A 33 7.13 19.53 -17.43
C HIS A 33 5.99 20.18 -18.21
N THR A 34 5.76 19.69 -19.43
CA THR A 34 4.58 20.06 -20.24
C THR A 34 3.47 19.07 -19.94
N VAL A 35 2.28 19.57 -19.57
CA VAL A 35 1.13 18.73 -19.20
C VAL A 35 -0.05 19.08 -20.10
N THR A 36 -0.59 18.09 -20.80
CA THR A 36 -1.83 18.21 -21.59
C THR A 36 -2.89 17.31 -20.96
N THR A 37 -4.06 17.87 -20.65
CA THR A 37 -5.17 17.08 -20.07
C THR A 37 -6.14 16.69 -21.17
N VAL A 38 -6.44 15.39 -21.25
CA VAL A 38 -7.51 14.82 -22.08
C VAL A 38 -8.66 14.42 -21.16
N SER A 39 -9.78 15.15 -21.27
CA SER A 39 -11.02 14.84 -20.55
C SER A 39 -11.84 13.86 -21.39
N LEU A 40 -11.93 12.62 -20.96
CA LEU A 40 -12.58 11.55 -21.73
C LEU A 40 -14.09 11.76 -21.87
N ARG A 41 -14.74 12.52 -20.96
CA ARG A 41 -16.17 12.84 -21.06
C ARG A 41 -16.47 13.83 -22.20
N ASP A 42 -15.46 14.57 -22.65
CA ASP A 42 -15.62 15.56 -23.72
C ASP A 42 -15.43 14.93 -25.11
N LEU A 43 -14.99 13.67 -25.16
CA LEU A 43 -14.92 12.88 -26.40
C LEU A 43 -16.32 12.44 -26.84
N PRO A 44 -16.57 12.29 -28.17
CA PRO A 44 -17.87 11.92 -28.68
C PRO A 44 -18.29 10.52 -28.24
N ALA A 45 -19.38 10.43 -27.47
CA ALA A 45 -19.84 9.19 -26.85
C ALA A 45 -20.20 8.10 -27.87
N GLY A 46 -20.78 8.48 -29.01
CA GLY A 46 -21.17 7.54 -30.06
C GLY A 46 -19.97 6.77 -30.63
N PRO A 47 -18.95 7.44 -31.16
CA PRO A 47 -17.71 6.83 -31.62
C PRO A 47 -17.02 6.02 -30.51
N LEU A 48 -16.88 6.55 -29.29
CA LEU A 48 -16.28 5.81 -28.18
C LEU A 48 -16.97 4.44 -27.97
N LEU A 49 -18.30 4.40 -27.91
CA LEU A 49 -19.05 3.17 -27.66
C LEU A 49 -19.05 2.20 -28.85
N ARG A 50 -18.88 2.69 -30.09
CA ARG A 50 -18.75 1.82 -31.28
C ARG A 50 -17.36 1.32 -31.55
N GLY A 51 -16.37 1.76 -30.76
CA GLY A 51 -14.98 1.41 -31.00
C GLY A 51 -14.37 2.11 -32.22
N ASP A 52 -14.86 3.29 -32.58
CA ASP A 52 -14.43 4.06 -33.77
C ASP A 52 -13.18 4.92 -33.43
N ALA A 53 -12.02 4.31 -33.51
CA ALA A 53 -10.75 4.98 -33.31
C ALA A 53 -10.38 5.99 -34.43
N ALA A 54 -11.10 5.96 -35.57
CA ALA A 54 -10.87 6.89 -36.68
C ALA A 54 -11.63 8.22 -36.50
N ASP A 55 -12.52 8.33 -35.51
CA ASP A 55 -13.15 9.63 -35.18
C ASP A 55 -12.07 10.67 -34.89
N PRO A 56 -12.13 11.87 -35.50
CA PRO A 56 -11.06 12.88 -35.42
C PRO A 56 -10.71 13.28 -33.96
N ALA A 57 -11.71 13.37 -33.07
CA ALA A 57 -11.46 13.77 -31.69
C ALA A 57 -10.77 12.63 -30.90
N ILE A 58 -11.16 11.38 -31.16
CA ILE A 58 -10.53 10.19 -30.56
C ILE A 58 -9.12 10.01 -31.09
N ALA A 59 -8.94 10.09 -32.42
CA ALA A 59 -7.64 9.98 -33.08
C ALA A 59 -6.65 11.03 -32.54
N ALA A 60 -7.10 12.29 -32.38
CA ALA A 60 -6.27 13.34 -31.79
C ALA A 60 -5.86 13.02 -30.34
N ALA A 61 -6.77 12.48 -29.52
CA ALA A 61 -6.43 12.06 -28.15
C ALA A 61 -5.43 10.90 -28.12
N VAL A 62 -5.57 9.93 -29.03
CA VAL A 62 -4.63 8.82 -29.19
C VAL A 62 -3.25 9.30 -29.64
N GLU A 63 -3.18 10.26 -30.57
CA GLU A 63 -1.95 10.85 -31.05
C GLU A 63 -1.22 11.65 -29.96
N LEU A 64 -1.95 12.45 -29.17
CA LEU A 64 -1.39 13.11 -27.99
C LEU A 64 -0.74 12.10 -27.03
N LEU A 65 -1.44 11.00 -26.74
CA LEU A 65 -0.92 9.94 -25.88
C LEU A 65 0.32 9.24 -26.51
N ALA A 66 0.32 9.05 -27.83
CA ALA A 66 1.45 8.45 -28.53
C ALA A 66 2.72 9.30 -28.40
N GLY A 67 2.62 10.63 -28.48
CA GLY A 67 3.72 11.58 -28.35
C GLY A 67 4.17 11.87 -26.92
N ALA A 68 3.50 11.32 -25.89
CA ALA A 68 3.84 11.57 -24.51
C ALA A 68 5.01 10.71 -24.02
N ASP A 69 5.86 11.27 -23.16
CA ASP A 69 6.88 10.54 -22.39
C ASP A 69 6.26 9.81 -21.19
N ALA A 70 5.17 10.37 -20.66
CA ALA A 70 4.52 9.83 -19.48
C ALA A 70 3.00 10.11 -19.46
N VAL A 71 2.28 9.32 -18.66
CA VAL A 71 0.83 9.40 -18.57
C VAL A 71 0.38 9.42 -17.11
N VAL A 72 -0.48 10.37 -16.76
CA VAL A 72 -1.23 10.33 -15.49
C VAL A 72 -2.64 9.83 -15.80
N VAL A 73 -3.08 8.77 -15.15
CA VAL A 73 -4.42 8.21 -15.32
C VAL A 73 -5.22 8.43 -14.07
N THR A 74 -6.32 9.20 -14.15
CA THR A 74 -7.22 9.37 -13.01
C THR A 74 -8.60 8.78 -13.29
N THR A 75 -9.16 8.11 -12.28
CA THR A 75 -10.46 7.46 -12.39
C THR A 75 -11.26 7.57 -11.09
N PRO A 76 -12.58 7.83 -11.15
CA PRO A 76 -13.46 7.53 -10.03
C PRO A 76 -13.67 6.02 -9.93
N VAL A 77 -13.89 5.52 -8.71
CA VAL A 77 -14.25 4.11 -8.50
C VAL A 77 -15.75 3.93 -8.53
N TYR A 78 -16.21 3.08 -9.43
CA TYR A 78 -17.59 2.64 -9.54
C TYR A 78 -17.65 1.12 -9.49
N LYS A 79 -18.50 0.56 -8.60
CA LYS A 79 -18.66 -0.89 -8.48
C LYS A 79 -17.32 -1.65 -8.35
N ALA A 80 -16.47 -1.16 -7.43
CA ALA A 80 -15.16 -1.73 -7.12
C ALA A 80 -14.15 -1.76 -8.28
N ALA A 81 -14.37 -0.98 -9.36
CA ALA A 81 -13.47 -0.88 -10.50
C ALA A 81 -13.31 0.58 -10.96
N TYR A 82 -12.33 0.81 -11.83
CA TYR A 82 -12.20 2.10 -12.53
C TYR A 82 -13.42 2.35 -13.42
N SER A 83 -13.64 3.62 -13.83
CA SER A 83 -14.82 4.01 -14.61
C SER A 83 -14.90 3.29 -15.95
N GLY A 84 -16.13 2.94 -16.38
CA GLY A 84 -16.37 2.42 -17.74
C GLY A 84 -15.90 3.39 -18.83
N LEU A 85 -15.99 4.70 -18.58
CA LEU A 85 -15.48 5.72 -19.48
C LEU A 85 -13.98 5.58 -19.75
N LEU A 86 -13.19 5.26 -18.72
CA LEU A 86 -11.78 4.96 -18.90
C LEU A 86 -11.60 3.71 -19.75
N LYS A 87 -12.37 2.65 -19.47
CA LYS A 87 -12.22 1.38 -20.17
C LYS A 87 -12.49 1.49 -21.67
N VAL A 88 -13.59 2.15 -22.06
CA VAL A 88 -13.92 2.29 -23.47
C VAL A 88 -12.87 3.10 -24.25
N PHE A 89 -12.22 4.08 -23.63
CA PHE A 89 -11.10 4.79 -24.25
C PHE A 89 -9.84 3.92 -24.34
N LEU A 90 -9.48 3.21 -23.27
CA LEU A 90 -8.29 2.33 -23.26
C LEU A 90 -8.41 1.20 -24.28
N ASP A 91 -9.61 0.72 -24.59
CA ASP A 91 -9.87 -0.33 -25.58
C ASP A 91 -9.64 0.13 -27.03
N LEU A 92 -9.65 1.45 -27.27
CA LEU A 92 -9.36 2.05 -28.58
C LEU A 92 -7.86 2.26 -28.81
N LEU A 93 -7.04 2.13 -27.79
CA LEU A 93 -5.60 2.34 -27.90
C LEU A 93 -4.93 1.18 -28.65
N PRO A 94 -3.84 1.44 -29.40
CA PRO A 94 -3.00 0.38 -29.92
C PRO A 94 -2.47 -0.54 -28.80
N GLN A 95 -2.26 -1.82 -29.10
CA GLN A 95 -1.90 -2.87 -28.14
C GLN A 95 -0.75 -2.51 -27.17
N PHE A 96 0.19 -1.69 -27.60
CA PHE A 96 1.35 -1.29 -26.81
C PHE A 96 1.45 0.24 -26.66
N ALA A 97 0.33 0.91 -26.56
CA ALA A 97 0.26 2.39 -26.51
C ALA A 97 1.04 3.01 -25.35
N LEU A 98 1.28 2.25 -24.27
CA LEU A 98 2.01 2.71 -23.09
C LEU A 98 3.46 2.20 -23.01
N ARG A 99 3.95 1.53 -24.07
CA ARG A 99 5.33 1.04 -24.09
C ARG A 99 6.32 2.20 -23.99
N GLY A 100 7.29 2.08 -23.08
CA GLY A 100 8.32 3.08 -22.83
C GLY A 100 7.86 4.33 -22.10
N LYS A 101 6.60 4.40 -21.69
CA LYS A 101 6.04 5.53 -20.94
C LYS A 101 6.00 5.21 -19.45
N ALA A 102 6.28 6.21 -18.61
CA ALA A 102 6.00 6.15 -17.19
C ALA A 102 4.50 6.44 -16.94
N VAL A 103 3.85 5.67 -16.07
CA VAL A 103 2.42 5.82 -15.79
C VAL A 103 2.18 6.05 -14.30
N LEU A 104 1.45 7.11 -13.96
CA LEU A 104 0.96 7.39 -12.59
C LEU A 104 -0.54 7.12 -12.52
N PRO A 105 -0.99 6.01 -11.92
CA PRO A 105 -2.41 5.73 -11.72
C PRO A 105 -2.92 6.41 -10.44
N LEU A 106 -4.06 7.10 -10.54
CA LEU A 106 -4.75 7.75 -9.42
C LEU A 106 -6.22 7.33 -9.43
N ALA A 107 -6.78 7.11 -8.25
CA ALA A 107 -8.19 6.79 -8.12
C ALA A 107 -8.84 7.61 -7.00
N THR A 108 -10.13 7.89 -7.15
CA THR A 108 -10.95 8.51 -6.10
C THR A 108 -12.18 7.65 -5.83
N GLY A 109 -12.57 7.52 -4.57
CA GLY A 109 -13.74 6.73 -4.23
C GLY A 109 -14.36 7.11 -2.88
N GLY A 110 -15.61 6.71 -2.68
CA GLY A 110 -16.38 7.03 -1.47
C GLY A 110 -16.06 6.14 -0.26
N SER A 111 -15.34 5.03 -0.44
CA SER A 111 -15.10 4.06 0.62
C SER A 111 -13.66 3.58 0.63
N PRO A 112 -13.04 3.42 1.82
CA PRO A 112 -11.71 2.82 1.95
C PRO A 112 -11.63 1.37 1.42
N ALA A 113 -12.76 0.65 1.37
CA ALA A 113 -12.83 -0.71 0.82
C ALA A 113 -12.36 -0.80 -0.66
N HIS A 114 -12.31 0.33 -1.37
CA HIS A 114 -11.91 0.38 -2.77
C HIS A 114 -10.43 0.74 -2.98
N VAL A 115 -9.61 0.80 -1.93
CA VAL A 115 -8.19 1.21 -2.03
C VAL A 115 -7.38 0.33 -2.98
N LEU A 116 -7.73 -0.94 -3.10
CA LEU A 116 -7.02 -1.91 -3.94
C LEU A 116 -7.39 -1.84 -5.43
N VAL A 117 -8.30 -0.95 -5.84
CA VAL A 117 -8.75 -0.83 -7.25
C VAL A 117 -7.58 -0.55 -8.21
N ILE A 118 -6.57 0.21 -7.75
CA ILE A 118 -5.40 0.53 -8.57
C ILE A 118 -4.64 -0.76 -8.90
N ASP A 119 -4.36 -1.59 -7.90
CA ASP A 119 -3.50 -2.76 -8.05
C ASP A 119 -4.21 -3.94 -8.69
N TYR A 120 -5.48 -4.17 -8.36
CA TYR A 120 -6.22 -5.35 -8.84
C TYR A 120 -7.04 -5.12 -10.11
N ALA A 121 -7.46 -3.89 -10.39
CA ALA A 121 -8.26 -3.59 -11.57
C ALA A 121 -7.52 -2.73 -12.62
N LEU A 122 -6.88 -1.62 -12.21
CA LEU A 122 -6.30 -0.68 -13.17
C LEU A 122 -4.90 -1.10 -13.63
N ARG A 123 -4.02 -1.47 -12.74
CA ARG A 123 -2.63 -1.85 -13.05
C ARG A 123 -2.52 -3.00 -14.06
N PRO A 124 -3.30 -4.09 -14.01
CA PRO A 124 -3.27 -5.15 -15.02
C PRO A 124 -3.62 -4.64 -16.42
N VAL A 125 -4.57 -3.71 -16.55
CA VAL A 125 -4.95 -3.12 -17.84
C VAL A 125 -3.82 -2.23 -18.38
N LEU A 126 -3.22 -1.41 -17.54
CA LEU A 126 -2.07 -0.57 -17.95
C LEU A 126 -0.88 -1.43 -18.36
N ALA A 127 -0.61 -2.53 -17.66
CA ALA A 127 0.44 -3.48 -18.01
C ALA A 127 0.16 -4.19 -19.35
N SER A 128 -1.11 -4.56 -19.64
CA SER A 128 -1.48 -5.16 -20.93
C SER A 128 -1.28 -4.21 -22.11
N LEU A 129 -1.35 -2.89 -21.89
CA LEU A 129 -1.02 -1.86 -22.87
C LEU A 129 0.49 -1.60 -23.02
N GLY A 130 1.33 -2.43 -22.37
CA GLY A 130 2.78 -2.36 -22.50
C GLY A 130 3.47 -1.40 -21.54
N ALA A 131 2.79 -0.85 -20.55
CA ALA A 131 3.43 -0.05 -19.51
C ALA A 131 4.38 -0.92 -18.68
N THR A 132 5.68 -0.63 -18.76
CA THR A 132 6.73 -1.32 -17.99
C THR A 132 7.07 -0.60 -16.70
N HIS A 133 6.73 0.68 -16.63
CA HIS A 133 6.95 1.53 -15.46
C HIS A 133 5.63 2.16 -15.00
N ILE A 134 4.98 1.51 -14.04
CA ILE A 134 3.74 1.99 -13.42
C ILE A 134 4.07 2.36 -11.98
N ALA A 135 4.05 3.66 -11.67
CA ALA A 135 4.26 4.18 -10.31
C ALA A 135 3.27 3.58 -9.32
N GLN A 136 3.55 3.68 -8.03
CA GLN A 136 2.71 3.10 -6.98
C GLN A 136 1.25 3.57 -7.09
N GLY A 137 1.03 4.83 -7.45
CA GLY A 137 -0.29 5.43 -7.52
C GLY A 137 -0.84 5.77 -6.13
N TRP A 138 -2.00 6.43 -6.10
CA TRP A 138 -2.66 6.76 -4.85
C TRP A 138 -4.18 6.78 -4.99
N PHE A 139 -4.84 6.22 -3.98
CA PHE A 139 -6.29 6.27 -3.83
C PHE A 139 -6.69 7.38 -2.86
N VAL A 140 -7.49 8.35 -3.32
CA VAL A 140 -7.97 9.47 -2.51
C VAL A 140 -9.43 9.25 -2.14
N LEU A 141 -9.75 9.28 -0.84
CA LEU A 141 -11.14 9.23 -0.39
C LEU A 141 -11.87 10.53 -0.78
N ALA A 142 -13.06 10.39 -1.36
CA ALA A 142 -13.87 11.53 -1.78
C ALA A 142 -14.19 12.49 -0.63
N SER A 143 -14.32 12.00 0.60
CA SER A 143 -14.52 12.81 1.82
C SER A 143 -13.31 13.69 2.18
N GLN A 144 -12.12 13.34 1.71
CA GLN A 144 -10.89 14.10 1.94
C GLN A 144 -10.66 15.21 0.91
N VAL A 145 -11.58 15.36 -0.06
CA VAL A 145 -11.52 16.35 -1.14
C VAL A 145 -12.67 17.31 -0.99
N ARG A 146 -12.39 18.55 -0.64
CA ARG A 146 -13.37 19.64 -0.60
C ARG A 146 -13.18 20.53 -1.81
N LEU A 147 -14.29 20.71 -2.56
CA LEU A 147 -14.37 21.62 -3.70
C LEU A 147 -15.00 22.93 -3.24
N PHE A 148 -14.54 24.04 -3.79
CA PHE A 148 -15.09 25.37 -3.57
C PHE A 148 -15.68 25.91 -4.85
N ASP A 149 -16.67 26.79 -4.73
CA ASP A 149 -17.23 27.54 -5.84
C ASP A 149 -16.11 28.37 -6.50
N GLY A 150 -15.94 28.20 -7.83
CA GLY A 150 -14.82 28.81 -8.56
C GLY A 150 -13.64 27.85 -8.87
N GLY A 151 -13.76 26.55 -8.56
CA GLY A 151 -12.81 25.52 -9.00
C GLY A 151 -11.62 25.29 -8.05
N GLY A 152 -11.64 25.89 -6.87
CA GLY A 152 -10.63 25.62 -5.82
C GLY A 152 -10.79 24.25 -5.18
N LEU A 153 -9.69 23.67 -4.74
CA LEU A 153 -9.61 22.39 -4.07
C LEU A 153 -8.82 22.52 -2.75
N VAL A 154 -9.32 21.89 -1.69
CA VAL A 154 -8.54 21.59 -0.49
C VAL A 154 -8.54 20.10 -0.26
N LEU A 155 -7.34 19.55 -0.12
CA LEU A 155 -7.11 18.17 0.30
C LEU A 155 -6.82 18.14 1.81
N ASP A 156 -7.43 17.19 2.50
CA ASP A 156 -7.04 16.91 3.88
C ASP A 156 -5.54 16.51 3.92
N PRO A 157 -4.79 16.92 4.97
CA PRO A 157 -3.36 16.61 5.07
C PRO A 157 -3.03 15.12 4.93
N GLY A 158 -3.90 14.24 5.44
CA GLY A 158 -3.77 12.79 5.32
C GLY A 158 -3.89 12.25 3.89
N ALA A 159 -4.53 13.01 2.97
CA ALA A 159 -4.59 12.67 1.55
C ALA A 159 -3.50 13.39 0.75
N ALA A 160 -3.18 14.62 1.13
CA ALA A 160 -2.23 15.46 0.40
C ALA A 160 -0.80 14.91 0.46
N ALA A 161 -0.31 14.55 1.65
CA ALA A 161 1.07 14.09 1.82
C ALA A 161 1.37 12.82 0.98
N PRO A 162 0.59 11.72 1.07
CA PRO A 162 0.85 10.54 0.25
C PRO A 162 0.67 10.79 -1.26
N LEU A 163 -0.26 11.68 -1.66
CA LEU A 163 -0.42 12.07 -3.05
C LEU A 163 0.81 12.81 -3.57
N HIS A 164 1.41 13.68 -2.73
CA HIS A 164 2.66 14.34 -3.06
C HIS A 164 3.81 13.34 -3.18
N ASP A 165 3.91 12.38 -2.27
CA ASP A 165 4.98 11.37 -2.27
C ASP A 165 4.99 10.55 -3.56
N VAL A 166 3.82 10.03 -4.00
CA VAL A 166 3.72 9.26 -5.25
C VAL A 166 3.94 10.14 -6.48
N THR A 167 3.56 11.42 -6.43
CA THR A 167 3.83 12.37 -7.50
C THR A 167 5.31 12.69 -7.60
N ASP A 168 6.00 12.87 -6.48
CA ASP A 168 7.44 13.15 -6.44
C ASP A 168 8.26 11.92 -6.86
N GLU A 169 7.80 10.70 -6.56
CA GLU A 169 8.40 9.46 -7.07
C GLU A 169 8.26 9.37 -8.59
N PHE A 170 7.08 9.67 -9.11
CA PHE A 170 6.82 9.73 -10.55
C PHE A 170 7.72 10.77 -11.24
N LEU A 171 7.87 11.97 -10.66
CA LEU A 171 8.77 13.01 -11.17
C LEU A 171 10.23 12.57 -11.21
N ARG A 172 10.71 11.87 -10.18
CA ARG A 172 12.08 11.31 -10.16
C ARG A 172 12.32 10.35 -11.31
N THR A 173 11.32 9.58 -11.68
CA THR A 173 11.39 8.68 -12.85
C THR A 173 11.58 9.47 -14.15
N LEU A 174 10.84 10.57 -14.30
CA LEU A 174 10.90 11.42 -15.51
C LEU A 174 12.24 12.17 -15.65
N ASP A 175 12.85 12.52 -14.54
CA ASP A 175 14.14 13.22 -14.52
C ASP A 175 15.34 12.31 -14.89
N GLY A 176 15.09 11.03 -15.22
CA GLY A 176 16.16 10.06 -15.53
C GLY A 176 17.05 9.74 -14.32
N ARG A 177 16.67 10.20 -13.14
CA ARG A 177 17.35 9.78 -11.92
C ARG A 177 17.03 8.31 -11.70
N PRO A 178 18.06 7.44 -11.46
CA PRO A 178 17.79 6.06 -11.13
C PRO A 178 16.71 6.07 -10.05
N LEU A 179 15.59 5.40 -10.33
CA LEU A 179 14.65 5.08 -9.27
C LEU A 179 15.51 4.48 -8.17
N PRO A 180 15.43 4.94 -6.93
CA PRO A 180 15.88 4.08 -5.87
C PRO A 180 15.15 2.76 -6.15
N ILE A 181 15.95 1.71 -6.44
CA ILE A 181 15.50 0.34 -6.75
C ILE A 181 14.25 0.12 -5.94
N ALA A 182 13.14 -0.21 -6.62
CA ALA A 182 11.79 -0.14 -6.07
C ALA A 182 11.85 -0.46 -4.58
N ARG A 183 11.77 0.57 -3.77
CA ARG A 183 11.77 0.36 -2.33
C ARG A 183 10.50 -0.42 -2.10
N SER A 184 10.62 -1.73 -1.98
CA SER A 184 9.63 -2.54 -1.30
C SER A 184 9.10 -1.67 -0.16
N ALA A 185 7.84 -1.77 0.22
CA ALA A 185 7.30 -1.04 1.37
C ALA A 185 8.20 -1.13 2.63
N ALA A 186 9.12 -2.11 2.66
CA ALA A 186 10.24 -2.23 3.60
C ALA A 186 11.36 -1.17 3.41
N GLN A 187 11.37 -0.36 2.33
CA GLN A 187 12.43 0.61 2.01
C GLN A 187 11.99 2.09 2.09
N LEU A 188 10.77 2.36 2.56
CA LEU A 188 10.35 3.71 2.97
C LEU A 188 11.02 4.15 4.29
N VAL A 189 11.72 3.25 4.93
CA VAL A 189 12.55 3.50 6.11
C VAL A 189 14.00 3.46 5.63
N ASP A 190 14.77 4.51 5.90
CA ASP A 190 16.23 4.45 5.73
C ASP A 190 16.74 3.24 6.55
N PRO A 191 17.22 2.16 5.92
CA PRO A 191 17.67 0.99 6.65
C PRO A 191 18.89 1.28 7.52
N ALA A 192 19.58 2.40 7.29
CA ALA A 192 20.66 2.87 8.14
C ALA A 192 20.15 3.65 9.37
N ALA A 193 18.92 4.20 9.31
CA ALA A 193 18.34 5.00 10.40
C ALA A 193 17.53 4.17 11.41
N VAL A 194 17.04 2.99 11.01
CA VAL A 194 16.26 2.08 11.88
C VAL A 194 17.04 0.80 12.12
N THR A 195 17.35 0.51 13.36
CA THR A 195 18.06 -0.71 13.75
C THR A 195 17.12 -1.69 14.46
N ALA A 196 17.32 -2.99 14.21
CA ALA A 196 16.58 -4.05 14.91
C ALA A 196 17.40 -4.54 16.12
N HIS A 197 16.74 -4.63 17.26
CA HIS A 197 17.34 -5.09 18.52
C HIS A 197 16.52 -6.24 19.09
N VAL A 198 17.20 -7.34 19.43
CA VAL A 198 16.61 -8.38 20.28
C VAL A 198 16.84 -7.97 21.72
N VAL A 199 15.77 -7.87 22.48
CA VAL A 199 15.79 -7.38 23.86
C VAL A 199 14.99 -8.33 24.77
N SER A 200 15.16 -8.19 26.08
CA SER A 200 14.21 -8.74 27.04
C SER A 200 12.89 -7.95 27.03
N PRO A 201 11.74 -8.57 27.28
CA PRO A 201 10.49 -7.83 27.53
C PRO A 201 10.59 -6.81 28.65
N SER A 202 11.50 -7.00 29.60
CA SER A 202 11.77 -6.08 30.73
C SER A 202 12.73 -4.93 30.39
N ASP A 203 13.23 -4.85 29.17
CA ASP A 203 14.08 -3.73 28.70
C ASP A 203 13.24 -2.44 28.67
N ASP A 204 13.76 -1.35 29.24
CA ASP A 204 13.07 -0.05 29.30
C ASP A 204 12.61 0.44 27.91
N ARG A 205 13.33 0.06 26.84
CA ARG A 205 12.95 0.39 25.46
C ARG A 205 11.68 -0.32 24.97
N ALA A 206 11.24 -1.39 25.67
CA ALA A 206 9.98 -2.07 25.35
C ALA A 206 8.75 -1.36 25.94
N ALA A 207 8.92 -0.49 26.93
CA ALA A 207 7.83 0.19 27.61
C ALA A 207 6.84 0.90 26.66
N PRO A 208 7.29 1.70 25.65
CA PRO A 208 6.37 2.39 24.74
C PRO A 208 5.45 1.42 23.96
N LEU A 209 5.97 0.24 23.58
CA LEU A 209 5.20 -0.81 22.91
C LEU A 209 4.14 -1.39 23.84
N LEU A 210 4.54 -1.75 25.05
CA LEU A 210 3.65 -2.39 26.03
C LEU A 210 2.53 -1.44 26.48
N GLU A 211 2.85 -0.17 26.77
CA GLU A 211 1.90 0.86 27.14
C GLU A 211 0.87 1.15 26.03
N ASP A 212 1.34 1.33 24.78
CA ASP A 212 0.46 1.57 23.64
C ASP A 212 -0.48 0.39 23.39
N LEU A 213 -0.01 -0.86 23.55
CA LEU A 213 -0.86 -2.05 23.38
C LEU A 213 -1.96 -2.12 24.45
N VAL A 214 -1.68 -1.75 25.70
CA VAL A 214 -2.70 -1.66 26.76
C VAL A 214 -3.80 -0.67 26.36
N VAL A 215 -3.40 0.50 25.87
CA VAL A 215 -4.33 1.56 25.45
C VAL A 215 -5.13 1.10 24.21
N GLU A 216 -4.47 0.49 23.23
CA GLU A 216 -5.13 0.05 22.00
C GLU A 216 -6.15 -1.07 22.26
N TYR A 217 -5.77 -2.09 23.01
CA TYR A 217 -6.69 -3.18 23.37
C TYR A 217 -7.80 -2.70 24.29
N GLY A 218 -7.50 -1.82 25.26
CA GLY A 218 -8.48 -1.22 26.13
C GLY A 218 -9.54 -0.40 25.38
N THR A 219 -9.13 0.31 24.34
CA THR A 219 -10.04 1.10 23.50
C THR A 219 -10.91 0.21 22.62
N ARG A 220 -10.37 -0.91 22.09
CA ARG A 220 -11.07 -1.79 21.14
C ARG A 220 -11.95 -2.83 21.81
N TYR A 221 -11.53 -3.36 22.95
CA TYR A 221 -12.15 -4.53 23.59
C TYR A 221 -12.56 -4.32 25.05
N GLY A 222 -12.25 -3.16 25.63
CA GLY A 222 -12.46 -2.85 27.04
C GLY A 222 -11.22 -3.15 27.91
N ARG A 223 -11.12 -2.46 29.05
CA ARG A 223 -9.93 -2.53 29.93
C ARG A 223 -9.66 -3.92 30.48
N ASP A 224 -10.70 -4.61 30.92
CA ASP A 224 -10.55 -5.95 31.50
C ASP A 224 -10.00 -6.96 30.48
N THR A 225 -10.44 -6.88 29.23
CA THR A 225 -9.94 -7.72 28.13
C THR A 225 -8.49 -7.38 27.78
N ALA A 226 -8.11 -6.09 27.79
CA ALA A 226 -6.75 -5.67 27.51
C ALA A 226 -5.75 -6.21 28.54
N GLU A 227 -6.09 -6.13 29.81
CA GLU A 227 -5.25 -6.61 30.90
C GLU A 227 -5.09 -8.13 30.82
N VAL A 228 -6.18 -8.87 30.62
CA VAL A 228 -6.16 -10.32 30.45
C VAL A 228 -5.32 -10.72 29.22
N THR A 229 -5.53 -10.10 28.05
CA THR A 229 -4.84 -10.47 26.81
C THR A 229 -3.32 -10.27 26.89
N LEU A 230 -2.85 -9.24 27.61
CA LEU A 230 -1.43 -8.96 27.76
C LEU A 230 -0.77 -9.78 28.87
N THR A 231 -1.53 -10.18 29.90
CA THR A 231 -1.03 -10.98 31.02
C THR A 231 -1.23 -12.48 30.81
N GLU A 232 -2.09 -12.89 29.86
CA GLU A 232 -2.33 -14.32 29.52
C GLU A 232 -1.04 -15.06 29.13
N VAL A 233 -0.08 -14.34 28.52
CA VAL A 233 1.22 -14.89 28.15
C VAL A 233 2.30 -14.24 29.03
N PRO A 234 2.97 -15.00 29.92
CA PRO A 234 4.04 -14.49 30.76
C PRO A 234 5.18 -13.88 29.93
N ASP A 235 5.76 -12.79 30.40
CA ASP A 235 6.89 -12.13 29.71
C ASP A 235 8.08 -13.08 29.54
N GLY A 236 8.29 -14.01 30.46
CA GLY A 236 9.32 -15.05 30.36
C GLY A 236 9.22 -15.93 29.12
N ASP A 237 8.02 -16.11 28.55
CA ASP A 237 7.84 -16.90 27.33
C ASP A 237 8.50 -16.25 26.09
N PHE A 238 8.73 -14.94 26.14
CA PHE A 238 9.40 -14.20 25.08
C PHE A 238 10.93 -14.10 25.25
N GLU A 239 11.44 -14.66 26.35
CA GLU A 239 12.89 -14.71 26.58
C GLU A 239 13.57 -15.73 25.67
N THR A 240 14.78 -15.38 25.22
CA THR A 240 15.59 -16.23 24.35
C THR A 240 15.85 -17.61 24.95
N ALA A 241 16.06 -17.69 26.26
CA ALA A 241 16.29 -18.94 26.98
C ALA A 241 15.12 -19.91 26.91
N ASN A 242 13.89 -19.40 26.72
CA ASN A 242 12.65 -20.18 26.65
C ASN A 242 12.20 -20.43 25.18
N GLY A 243 13.05 -20.10 24.21
CA GLY A 243 12.75 -20.24 22.77
C GLY A 243 11.96 -19.07 22.20
N GLY A 244 11.65 -18.06 23.01
CA GLY A 244 10.96 -16.85 22.59
C GLY A 244 11.90 -15.76 22.04
N VAL A 245 11.32 -14.68 21.55
CA VAL A 245 12.06 -13.49 21.08
C VAL A 245 11.20 -12.25 21.26
N PHE A 246 11.84 -11.15 21.63
CA PHE A 246 11.26 -9.82 21.63
C PHE A 246 12.14 -8.90 20.78
N VAL A 247 11.58 -8.34 19.68
CA VAL A 247 12.30 -7.49 18.73
C VAL A 247 11.75 -6.07 18.79
N LEU A 248 12.65 -5.12 18.90
CA LEU A 248 12.32 -3.69 18.76
C LEU A 248 13.03 -3.12 17.54
N LEU A 249 12.36 -2.23 16.82
CA LEU A 249 12.94 -1.35 15.83
C LEU A 249 13.13 0.03 16.46
N VAL A 250 14.37 0.53 16.44
CA VAL A 250 14.76 1.79 17.05
C VAL A 250 15.27 2.75 15.97
N GLU A 251 14.79 3.98 15.98
CA GLU A 251 15.20 5.08 15.10
C GLU A 251 15.54 6.30 15.95
N GLY A 252 16.76 6.83 15.80
CA GLY A 252 17.19 8.01 16.58
C GLY A 252 17.14 7.84 18.11
N GLY A 253 17.19 6.60 18.62
CA GLY A 253 17.06 6.28 20.04
C GLY A 253 15.61 6.07 20.52
N GLU A 254 14.62 6.29 19.66
CA GLU A 254 13.19 6.06 19.94
C GLU A 254 12.76 4.68 19.44
N THR A 255 11.98 3.95 20.24
CA THR A 255 11.34 2.70 19.80
C THR A 255 10.14 3.01 18.92
N VAL A 256 10.23 2.66 17.62
CA VAL A 256 9.22 3.01 16.61
C VAL A 256 8.31 1.85 16.22
N ALA A 257 8.74 0.61 16.40
CA ALA A 257 7.96 -0.59 16.19
C ALA A 257 8.55 -1.77 16.96
N GLY A 258 7.79 -2.85 17.09
CA GLY A 258 8.28 -4.07 17.70
C GLY A 258 7.30 -5.22 17.55
N GLY A 259 7.71 -6.38 18.03
CA GLY A 259 6.90 -7.59 18.07
C GLY A 259 7.67 -8.73 18.70
N ALA A 260 6.96 -9.79 19.01
CA ALA A 260 7.52 -10.92 19.68
C ALA A 260 6.98 -12.24 19.11
N PHE A 261 7.70 -13.32 19.34
CA PHE A 261 7.13 -14.64 19.29
C PHE A 261 7.53 -15.43 20.55
N ARG A 262 6.71 -16.41 20.87
CA ARG A 262 7.04 -17.44 21.88
C ARG A 262 7.06 -18.82 21.21
N ARG A 263 7.65 -19.79 21.89
CA ARG A 263 7.54 -21.19 21.49
C ARG A 263 6.11 -21.67 21.69
N LEU A 264 5.45 -22.16 20.65
CA LEU A 264 4.17 -22.86 20.76
C LEU A 264 4.43 -24.37 20.90
N ASP A 265 5.30 -24.92 20.06
CA ASP A 265 5.81 -26.30 20.12
C ASP A 265 7.27 -26.35 19.58
N GLU A 266 7.80 -27.55 19.31
CA GLU A 266 9.19 -27.73 18.85
C GLU A 266 9.45 -27.12 17.48
N ARG A 267 8.43 -26.99 16.62
CA ARG A 267 8.54 -26.55 15.21
C ARG A 267 7.79 -25.26 14.94
N THR A 268 6.90 -24.86 15.83
CA THR A 268 6.01 -23.71 15.65
C THR A 268 6.29 -22.62 16.66
N ALA A 269 6.45 -21.39 16.19
CA ALA A 269 6.47 -20.20 17.02
C ALA A 269 5.15 -19.42 16.89
N GLU A 270 4.67 -18.85 17.99
CA GLU A 270 3.47 -18.03 18.03
C GLU A 270 3.82 -16.54 18.08
N ILE A 271 3.42 -15.78 17.05
CA ILE A 271 3.63 -14.34 17.00
C ILE A 271 2.64 -13.62 17.92
N LYS A 272 3.16 -12.70 18.69
CA LYS A 272 2.43 -11.84 19.62
C LYS A 272 2.98 -10.41 19.58
N ARG A 273 2.20 -9.46 20.10
CA ARG A 273 2.64 -8.09 20.41
C ARG A 273 3.23 -7.32 19.22
N VAL A 274 2.76 -7.58 17.98
CA VAL A 274 3.17 -6.78 16.82
C VAL A 274 2.58 -5.38 16.94
N TRP A 275 3.47 -4.38 16.96
CA TRP A 275 3.10 -2.99 17.20
C TRP A 275 3.92 -2.02 16.34
N THR A 276 3.33 -0.88 16.04
CA THR A 276 4.01 0.28 15.44
C THR A 276 3.45 1.56 16.06
N SER A 277 4.34 2.39 16.57
CA SER A 277 4.01 3.70 17.13
C SER A 277 3.10 4.49 16.18
N ASN A 278 2.06 5.11 16.72
CA ASN A 278 1.07 5.86 15.95
C ASN A 278 1.70 6.92 15.02
N ARG A 279 2.81 7.54 15.46
CA ARG A 279 3.56 8.56 14.71
C ARG A 279 4.33 7.98 13.52
N HIS A 280 4.61 6.65 13.54
CA HIS A 280 5.47 5.96 12.59
C HIS A 280 4.71 4.94 11.74
N ARG A 281 3.36 4.89 11.83
CA ARG A 281 2.52 4.01 11.00
C ARG A 281 2.68 4.29 9.51
N ARG A 282 2.34 3.30 8.68
CA ARG A 282 2.40 3.35 7.19
C ARG A 282 3.81 3.56 6.60
N ARG A 283 4.84 3.27 7.38
CA ARG A 283 6.26 3.27 6.97
C ARG A 283 6.79 1.86 6.69
N GLY A 284 5.95 0.83 6.68
CA GLY A 284 6.35 -0.57 6.50
C GLY A 284 7.04 -1.20 7.71
N LEU A 285 7.06 -0.54 8.87
CA LEU A 285 7.79 -1.00 10.06
C LEU A 285 7.24 -2.31 10.61
N ALA A 286 5.91 -2.49 10.68
CA ALA A 286 5.32 -3.76 11.12
C ALA A 286 5.74 -4.94 10.22
N ARG A 287 5.80 -4.73 8.89
CA ARG A 287 6.30 -5.74 7.96
C ARG A 287 7.77 -6.04 8.20
N ARG A 288 8.58 -5.03 8.49
CA ARG A 288 10.00 -5.23 8.84
C ARG A 288 10.15 -6.02 10.14
N VAL A 289 9.30 -5.76 11.14
CA VAL A 289 9.25 -6.59 12.37
C VAL A 289 8.99 -8.04 12.02
N LEU A 290 7.98 -8.34 11.18
CA LEU A 290 7.68 -9.71 10.76
C LEU A 290 8.86 -10.37 10.05
N VAL A 291 9.56 -9.66 9.16
CA VAL A 291 10.75 -10.16 8.45
C VAL A 291 11.88 -10.51 9.44
N GLU A 292 12.13 -9.68 10.46
CA GLU A 292 13.14 -9.97 11.49
C GLU A 292 12.72 -11.17 12.35
N LEU A 293 11.44 -11.24 12.75
CA LEU A 293 10.93 -12.40 13.49
C LEU A 293 11.07 -13.69 12.67
N GLU A 294 10.72 -13.66 11.36
CA GLU A 294 10.89 -14.80 10.46
C GLU A 294 12.34 -15.24 10.33
N ARG A 295 13.27 -14.30 10.16
CA ARG A 295 14.71 -14.59 10.10
C ARG A 295 15.18 -15.29 11.37
N ILE A 296 14.86 -14.73 12.54
CA ILE A 296 15.27 -15.28 13.82
C ILE A 296 14.63 -16.65 14.10
N ALA A 297 13.36 -16.83 13.73
CA ALA A 297 12.66 -18.10 13.89
C ALA A 297 13.31 -19.20 13.04
N ARG A 298 13.64 -18.93 11.77
CA ARG A 298 14.37 -19.87 10.89
C ARG A 298 15.75 -20.21 11.45
N ASP A 299 16.50 -19.21 11.91
CA ASP A 299 17.82 -19.39 12.49
C ASP A 299 17.78 -20.30 13.76
N ARG A 300 16.61 -20.37 14.42
CA ARG A 300 16.36 -21.22 15.59
C ARG A 300 15.70 -22.56 15.27
N GLY A 301 15.44 -22.86 14.00
CA GLY A 301 14.89 -24.12 13.55
C GLY A 301 13.37 -24.23 13.61
N TYR A 302 12.65 -23.11 13.80
CA TYR A 302 11.19 -23.10 13.63
C TYR A 302 10.82 -23.24 12.15
N GLU A 303 9.78 -24.01 11.88
CA GLU A 303 9.32 -24.32 10.53
C GLU A 303 8.02 -23.59 10.17
N SER A 304 7.27 -23.13 11.18
CA SER A 304 6.04 -22.40 10.97
C SER A 304 5.78 -21.33 12.01
N PHE A 305 4.98 -20.34 11.61
CA PHE A 305 4.35 -19.40 12.51
C PHE A 305 2.87 -19.67 12.68
N SER A 306 2.36 -19.45 13.88
CA SER A 306 0.95 -19.29 14.21
C SER A 306 0.72 -17.92 14.82
N LEU A 307 -0.45 -17.34 14.62
CA LEU A 307 -0.91 -16.16 15.32
C LEU A 307 -2.44 -16.07 15.33
N THR A 308 -2.95 -15.27 16.23
CA THR A 308 -4.37 -14.90 16.26
C THR A 308 -4.46 -13.38 16.46
N THR A 309 -5.30 -12.72 15.66
CA THR A 309 -5.61 -11.30 15.84
C THR A 309 -7.10 -11.11 16.13
N GLY A 310 -7.45 -9.98 16.72
CA GLY A 310 -8.83 -9.70 17.08
C GLY A 310 -9.66 -9.20 15.90
N PRO A 311 -10.99 -9.38 15.94
CA PRO A 311 -11.89 -8.98 14.85
C PRO A 311 -11.94 -7.47 14.62
N ARG A 312 -11.59 -6.67 15.62
CA ARG A 312 -11.56 -5.20 15.56
C ARG A 312 -10.18 -4.64 15.18
N GLN A 313 -9.33 -5.46 14.56
CA GLN A 313 -7.99 -5.10 14.13
C GLN A 313 -7.80 -5.32 12.60
N PRO A 314 -8.58 -4.64 11.73
CA PRO A 314 -8.53 -4.87 10.28
C PRO A 314 -7.15 -4.55 9.67
N GLU A 315 -6.41 -3.61 10.25
CA GLU A 315 -5.04 -3.29 9.85
C GLU A 315 -4.05 -4.43 10.13
N ALA A 316 -4.24 -5.17 11.23
CA ALA A 316 -3.42 -6.33 11.55
C ALA A 316 -3.76 -7.52 10.62
N ALA A 317 -5.05 -7.79 10.40
CA ALA A 317 -5.49 -8.81 9.44
C ALA A 317 -4.94 -8.53 8.03
N GLY A 318 -5.03 -7.27 7.54
CA GLY A 318 -4.47 -6.86 6.26
C GLY A 318 -2.94 -7.01 6.19
N LEU A 319 -2.22 -6.71 7.28
CA LEU A 319 -0.78 -6.93 7.37
C LEU A 319 -0.44 -8.42 7.19
N TYR A 320 -1.11 -9.33 7.89
CA TYR A 320 -0.81 -10.76 7.84
C TYR A 320 -1.14 -11.36 6.48
N LEU A 321 -2.31 -11.03 5.89
CA LEU A 321 -2.67 -11.45 4.54
C LEU A 321 -1.62 -11.02 3.51
N THR A 322 -1.18 -9.76 3.56
CA THR A 322 -0.18 -9.22 2.61
C THR A 322 1.25 -9.67 2.92
N SER A 323 1.49 -10.29 4.07
CA SER A 323 2.78 -10.85 4.48
C SER A 323 2.87 -12.38 4.26
N GLY A 324 1.90 -12.96 3.55
CA GLY A 324 1.91 -14.37 3.15
C GLY A 324 1.45 -15.34 4.24
N PHE A 325 0.67 -14.86 5.22
CA PHE A 325 0.00 -15.74 6.17
C PHE A 325 -1.29 -16.29 5.57
N THR A 326 -1.60 -17.55 5.85
CA THR A 326 -2.84 -18.23 5.47
C THR A 326 -3.89 -18.01 6.54
N PRO A 327 -5.05 -17.40 6.23
CA PRO A 327 -6.17 -17.28 7.17
C PRO A 327 -6.87 -18.61 7.35
N HIS A 328 -7.33 -18.89 8.57
CA HIS A 328 -8.15 -20.08 8.92
C HIS A 328 -9.58 -19.68 9.30
N PHE A 329 -10.11 -18.72 8.59
CA PHE A 329 -11.47 -18.21 8.72
C PHE A 329 -11.96 -17.74 7.35
N ASP A 330 -13.27 -17.54 7.20
CA ASP A 330 -13.85 -16.97 5.98
C ASP A 330 -13.53 -15.46 5.92
N VAL A 331 -12.68 -15.07 4.97
CA VAL A 331 -12.22 -13.67 4.80
C VAL A 331 -13.32 -12.75 4.29
N ASP A 332 -14.40 -13.27 3.75
CA ASP A 332 -15.54 -12.52 3.23
C ASP A 332 -16.65 -12.34 4.30
N ALA A 333 -16.57 -13.07 5.40
CA ALA A 333 -17.51 -12.93 6.50
C ALA A 333 -17.17 -11.71 7.39
N ASP A 334 -18.20 -11.22 8.11
CA ASP A 334 -18.00 -10.13 9.08
C ASP A 334 -17.09 -10.62 10.24
N PRO A 335 -15.91 -10.00 10.42
CA PRO A 335 -14.97 -10.41 11.47
C PRO A 335 -15.56 -10.43 12.89
N GLU A 336 -16.51 -9.55 13.20
CA GLU A 336 -17.15 -9.51 14.53
C GLU A 336 -18.04 -10.74 14.80
N THR A 337 -18.54 -11.39 13.76
CA THR A 337 -19.31 -12.65 13.89
C THR A 337 -18.42 -13.88 14.02
N ILE A 338 -17.16 -13.80 13.53
CA ILE A 338 -16.21 -14.92 13.58
C ILE A 338 -15.53 -14.97 14.97
N GLY A 339 -15.21 -13.80 15.54
CA GLY A 339 -14.42 -13.67 16.76
C GLY A 339 -12.90 -13.64 16.47
N PRO A 340 -12.06 -14.36 17.21
CA PRO A 340 -10.62 -14.38 16.98
C PRO A 340 -10.26 -14.89 15.58
N LEU A 341 -9.32 -14.23 14.89
CA LEU A 341 -8.90 -14.50 13.51
C LEU A 341 -7.56 -15.23 13.51
N PRO A 342 -7.52 -16.57 13.36
CA PRO A 342 -6.30 -17.35 13.36
C PRO A 342 -5.62 -17.35 11.98
N PHE A 343 -4.28 -17.32 12.00
CA PHE A 343 -3.42 -17.39 10.81
C PHE A 343 -2.25 -18.32 11.05
N THR A 344 -1.73 -18.92 9.97
CA THR A 344 -0.45 -19.64 9.98
C THR A 344 0.42 -19.22 8.79
N LYS A 345 1.71 -19.47 8.92
CA LYS A 345 2.67 -19.27 7.82
C LYS A 345 3.79 -20.29 7.91
N GLU A 346 4.03 -21.01 6.80
CA GLU A 346 5.20 -21.89 6.66
C GLU A 346 6.46 -21.05 6.46
N LEU A 347 7.49 -21.35 7.24
CA LEU A 347 8.81 -20.75 7.15
C LEU A 347 9.67 -21.61 6.21
N THR A 348 9.44 -21.54 4.89
CA THR A 348 10.25 -22.30 3.92
C THR A 348 11.72 -21.99 4.09
N ALA A 349 12.55 -23.04 4.17
CA ALA A 349 13.99 -22.92 4.15
C ALA A 349 14.41 -22.18 2.87
N GLY A 350 15.11 -21.05 3.01
CA GLY A 350 15.69 -20.37 1.87
C GLY A 350 16.55 -21.36 1.10
N LEU A 351 16.25 -21.57 -0.19
CA LEU A 351 17.07 -22.32 -1.12
C LEU A 351 18.45 -21.65 -1.22
N SER A 352 19.35 -22.07 -0.35
CA SER A 352 20.79 -21.85 -0.47
C SER A 352 21.42 -23.20 -0.78
N THR A 353 21.37 -23.60 -2.06
CA THR A 353 22.32 -24.60 -2.56
C THR A 353 22.48 -24.37 -4.07
N LEU A 354 23.41 -23.53 -4.43
CA LEU A 354 24.13 -23.68 -5.69
C LEU A 354 24.95 -24.96 -5.54
N ALA A 355 24.42 -26.08 -6.04
CA ALA A 355 25.20 -27.26 -6.28
C ALA A 355 26.17 -26.95 -7.44
N VAL A 356 27.43 -26.75 -7.11
CA VAL A 356 28.53 -26.85 -8.06
C VAL A 356 28.62 -28.33 -8.44
N ALA A 357 28.17 -28.68 -9.63
CA ALA A 357 28.44 -29.97 -10.23
C ALA A 357 29.84 -29.91 -10.83
N SER A 358 30.64 -30.86 -10.40
CA SER A 358 31.95 -31.21 -10.93
C SER A 358 31.88 -31.69 -12.36
#